data_7c8cc9c9066dffc2c57c4fcab35a51bc
#
_entry.id   7c8cc9c9066dffc2c57c4fcab35a51bc
#
_cell.length_a   1.000
_cell.length_b   1.000
_cell.length_c   1.000
_cell.angle_alpha   90.00
_cell.angle_beta   90.00
_cell.angle_gamma   90.00
#
_symmetry.space_group_name_H-M   'P 1'
#
loop_
_entity.id
_entity.type
_entity.pdbx_description
1 polymer ?
#
loop_
_entity_poly.entity_id
_entity_poly.type
_entity_poly.pdbx_seq_one_letter_code
_entity_poly.pdbx_strand_id
1 'polypeptide(L)'
;MNQLQEKTIGEYVAENFRTAAVFKKYGINFCCKGGRTIEETCRMKDLDPAPIYEDLKNTPQGAVEENDFNNWSLTDLADYIKEVHHEYIQEKSIYLLQFLDKLCRVHGERHPELFKINELFTLSSQNLIVHLRDAEEKLFSYIREKEQNPETAFGGDLQAYIEKLQAVYQTEKERFEEIARVSDDFTPP
;
A
#
# COMPACT_ATOMS: atom_id res chain seq x y z
N MET A 1 -7.40 0.96 -32.77
CA MET A 1 -6.47 0.78 -31.65
C MET A 1 -7.33 0.75 -30.41
N ASN A 2 -7.16 -0.26 -29.57
CA ASN A 2 -8.11 -0.56 -28.50
C ASN A 2 -7.79 0.34 -27.29
N GLN A 3 -8.73 1.15 -26.81
CA GLN A 3 -8.57 2.02 -25.62
C GLN A 3 -8.06 1.26 -24.36
N LEU A 4 -8.22 -0.06 -24.34
CA LEU A 4 -7.71 -0.93 -23.26
C LEU A 4 -6.17 -1.04 -23.22
N GLN A 5 -5.48 -0.78 -24.33
CA GLN A 5 -4.02 -0.90 -24.42
C GLN A 5 -3.26 0.37 -24.02
N GLU A 6 -3.94 1.49 -23.89
CA GLU A 6 -3.34 2.77 -23.50
C GLU A 6 -3.48 3.06 -21.99
N LYS A 7 -4.33 2.26 -21.30
CA LYS A 7 -4.65 2.46 -19.89
C LYS A 7 -3.54 1.94 -18.98
N THR A 8 -3.19 2.73 -17.99
CA THR A 8 -2.18 2.35 -17.01
C THR A 8 -2.74 1.37 -15.95
N ILE A 9 -1.85 0.62 -15.33
CA ILE A 9 -2.21 -0.31 -14.23
C ILE A 9 -2.89 0.43 -13.08
N GLY A 10 -2.43 1.65 -12.75
CA GLY A 10 -3.04 2.48 -11.72
C GLY A 10 -4.47 2.90 -12.06
N GLU A 11 -4.74 3.24 -13.33
CA GLU A 11 -6.10 3.57 -13.78
C GLU A 11 -7.06 2.38 -13.68
N TYR A 12 -6.59 1.15 -14.00
CA TYR A 12 -7.41 -0.06 -13.78
C TYR A 12 -7.81 -0.21 -12.31
N VAL A 13 -6.86 -0.01 -11.39
CA VAL A 13 -7.13 -0.16 -9.95
C VAL A 13 -7.98 0.99 -9.42
N ALA A 14 -7.77 2.22 -9.89
CA ALA A 14 -8.56 3.39 -9.51
C ALA A 14 -10.03 3.26 -9.94
N GLU A 15 -10.30 2.66 -11.10
CA GLU A 15 -11.68 2.41 -11.55
C GLU A 15 -12.33 1.21 -10.87
N ASN A 16 -11.54 0.19 -10.54
CA ASN A 16 -12.03 -0.99 -9.85
C ASN A 16 -10.91 -1.59 -9.00
N PHE A 17 -10.91 -1.31 -7.70
CA PHE A 17 -9.88 -1.80 -6.77
C PHE A 17 -9.72 -3.33 -6.75
N ARG A 18 -10.76 -4.10 -7.14
CA ARG A 18 -10.68 -5.57 -7.23
C ARG A 18 -9.68 -6.03 -8.27
N THR A 19 -9.36 -5.20 -9.26
CA THR A 19 -8.31 -5.48 -10.25
C THR A 19 -6.92 -5.55 -9.61
N ALA A 20 -6.73 -4.97 -8.43
CA ALA A 20 -5.50 -5.09 -7.66
C ALA A 20 -5.13 -6.56 -7.35
N ALA A 21 -6.14 -7.41 -7.09
CA ALA A 21 -5.93 -8.84 -6.87
C ALA A 21 -5.40 -9.55 -8.12
N VAL A 22 -5.87 -9.14 -9.31
CA VAL A 22 -5.36 -9.66 -10.58
C VAL A 22 -3.91 -9.28 -10.75
N PHE A 23 -3.55 -8.01 -10.59
CA PHE A 23 -2.16 -7.57 -10.72
C PHE A 23 -1.23 -8.23 -9.69
N LYS A 24 -1.70 -8.42 -8.45
CA LYS A 24 -0.96 -9.15 -7.41
C LYS A 24 -0.67 -10.60 -7.83
N LYS A 25 -1.64 -11.31 -8.41
CA LYS A 25 -1.50 -12.69 -8.92
C LYS A 25 -0.33 -12.83 -9.90
N TYR A 26 -0.10 -11.82 -10.75
CA TYR A 26 0.99 -11.78 -11.72
C TYR A 26 2.26 -11.07 -11.20
N GLY A 27 2.34 -10.78 -9.91
CA GLY A 27 3.48 -10.08 -9.31
C GLY A 27 3.68 -8.66 -9.83
N ILE A 28 2.62 -8.01 -10.29
CA ILE A 28 2.65 -6.65 -10.83
C ILE A 28 2.38 -5.66 -9.69
N ASN A 29 3.34 -4.75 -9.46
CA ASN A 29 3.18 -3.70 -8.46
C ASN A 29 2.39 -2.53 -9.07
N PHE A 30 1.16 -2.36 -8.64
CA PHE A 30 0.26 -1.29 -9.07
C PHE A 30 0.40 -0.01 -8.23
N CYS A 31 0.95 -0.11 -7.03
CA CYS A 31 1.01 1.00 -6.07
C CYS A 31 2.12 2.02 -6.42
N CYS A 32 3.38 1.55 -6.61
CA CYS A 32 4.52 2.45 -6.84
C CYS A 32 4.90 2.56 -8.33
N LYS A 33 4.38 1.70 -9.19
CA LYS A 33 4.70 1.62 -10.62
C LYS A 33 3.44 1.53 -11.48
N GLY A 34 2.32 2.00 -10.96
CA GLY A 34 1.01 1.98 -11.61
C GLY A 34 0.88 2.90 -12.83
N GLY A 35 1.81 3.82 -13.04
CA GLY A 35 1.84 4.70 -14.22
C GLY A 35 2.26 4.03 -15.53
N ARG A 36 2.54 2.71 -15.53
CA ARG A 36 2.86 1.94 -16.74
C ARG A 36 1.63 1.21 -17.26
N THR A 37 1.63 0.92 -18.55
CA THR A 37 0.63 0.04 -19.16
C THR A 37 0.89 -1.43 -18.83
N ILE A 38 -0.12 -2.28 -19.07
CA ILE A 38 0.02 -3.73 -18.90
C ILE A 38 1.11 -4.26 -19.85
N GLU A 39 1.11 -3.81 -21.10
CA GLU A 39 2.09 -4.23 -22.11
C GLU A 39 3.52 -3.85 -21.74
N GLU A 40 3.74 -2.62 -21.27
CA GLU A 40 5.05 -2.19 -20.82
C GLU A 40 5.56 -3.05 -19.66
N THR A 41 4.69 -3.31 -18.68
CA THR A 41 5.04 -4.11 -17.51
C THR A 41 5.28 -5.57 -17.87
N CYS A 42 4.47 -6.15 -18.74
CA CYS A 42 4.64 -7.51 -19.23
C CYS A 42 5.93 -7.68 -19.99
N ARG A 43 6.27 -6.73 -20.86
CA ARG A 43 7.57 -6.73 -21.58
C ARG A 43 8.76 -6.71 -20.62
N MET A 44 8.68 -5.92 -19.54
CA MET A 44 9.76 -5.83 -18.54
C MET A 44 9.90 -7.10 -17.67
N LYS A 45 8.82 -7.84 -17.51
CA LYS A 45 8.76 -9.03 -16.64
C LYS A 45 8.75 -10.35 -17.41
N ASP A 46 8.83 -10.29 -18.72
CA ASP A 46 8.70 -11.44 -19.63
C ASP A 46 7.41 -12.24 -19.40
N LEU A 47 6.28 -11.50 -19.26
CA LEU A 47 4.95 -12.06 -19.06
C LEU A 47 4.10 -11.93 -20.33
N ASP A 48 3.19 -12.88 -20.53
CA ASP A 48 2.13 -12.76 -21.54
C ASP A 48 0.99 -11.89 -21.00
N PRO A 49 0.61 -10.79 -21.67
CA PRO A 49 -0.49 -9.94 -21.24
C PRO A 49 -1.90 -10.59 -21.43
N ALA A 50 -2.04 -11.57 -22.30
CA ALA A 50 -3.35 -12.13 -22.64
C ALA A 50 -4.11 -12.73 -21.44
N PRO A 51 -3.49 -13.55 -20.55
CA PRO A 51 -4.14 -14.07 -19.35
C PRO A 51 -4.52 -12.94 -18.36
N ILE A 52 -3.74 -11.87 -18.30
CA ILE A 52 -4.03 -10.73 -17.43
C ILE A 52 -5.30 -10.02 -17.88
N TYR A 53 -5.44 -9.76 -19.17
CA TYR A 53 -6.64 -9.17 -19.74
C TYR A 53 -7.88 -10.05 -19.57
N GLU A 54 -7.73 -11.37 -19.65
CA GLU A 54 -8.81 -12.30 -19.40
C GLU A 54 -9.27 -12.25 -17.95
N ASP A 55 -8.36 -12.29 -16.99
CA ASP A 55 -8.67 -12.18 -15.57
C ASP A 55 -9.31 -10.81 -15.24
N LEU A 56 -8.85 -9.73 -15.85
CA LEU A 56 -9.43 -8.39 -15.68
C LEU A 56 -10.88 -8.33 -16.20
N LYS A 57 -11.20 -8.97 -17.34
CA LYS A 57 -12.56 -9.06 -17.85
C LYS A 57 -13.49 -9.85 -16.94
N ASN A 58 -12.95 -10.88 -16.29
CA ASN A 58 -13.68 -11.74 -15.36
C ASN A 58 -13.78 -11.14 -13.95
N THR A 59 -13.07 -10.02 -13.69
CA THR A 59 -13.16 -9.32 -12.40
C THR A 59 -14.56 -8.72 -12.26
N PRO A 60 -15.30 -9.04 -11.18
CA PRO A 60 -16.63 -8.49 -10.96
C PRO A 60 -16.60 -6.96 -11.06
N GLN A 61 -17.42 -6.40 -11.91
CA GLN A 61 -17.69 -4.97 -11.91
C GLN A 61 -18.58 -4.71 -10.69
N GLY A 62 -17.98 -4.25 -9.61
CA GLY A 62 -18.72 -3.95 -8.38
C GLY A 62 -19.67 -2.79 -8.60
N ALA A 63 -20.79 -2.81 -7.85
CA ALA A 63 -21.50 -1.58 -7.57
C ALA A 63 -20.48 -0.53 -7.09
N VAL A 64 -20.62 0.70 -7.57
CA VAL A 64 -19.86 1.86 -7.13
C VAL A 64 -19.78 1.79 -5.60
N GLU A 65 -18.57 1.65 -5.05
CA GLU A 65 -18.43 1.79 -3.60
C GLU A 65 -18.98 3.15 -3.21
N GLU A 66 -19.46 3.28 -1.97
CA GLU A 66 -19.99 4.52 -1.43
C GLU A 66 -19.02 5.70 -1.57
N ASN A 67 -17.74 5.43 -1.85
CA ASN A 67 -16.68 6.42 -1.97
C ASN A 67 -16.09 6.45 -3.40
N ASP A 68 -16.57 7.35 -4.24
CA ASP A 68 -15.93 7.70 -5.51
C ASP A 68 -14.77 8.68 -5.27
N PHE A 69 -13.63 8.14 -4.87
CA PHE A 69 -12.42 8.91 -4.55
C PHE A 69 -11.94 9.83 -5.70
N ASN A 70 -12.33 9.57 -6.95
CA ASN A 70 -11.93 10.42 -8.08
C ASN A 70 -12.57 11.80 -8.05
N ASN A 71 -13.70 11.95 -7.35
CA ASN A 71 -14.42 13.19 -7.19
C ASN A 71 -14.15 13.91 -5.85
N TRP A 72 -13.29 13.34 -5.01
CA TRP A 72 -12.93 13.96 -3.73
C TRP A 72 -11.89 15.05 -3.91
N SER A 73 -11.92 16.06 -3.04
CA SER A 73 -10.81 16.99 -2.89
C SER A 73 -9.58 16.25 -2.34
N LEU A 74 -8.39 16.79 -2.55
CA LEU A 74 -7.17 16.22 -1.97
C LEU A 74 -7.19 16.33 -0.44
N THR A 75 -7.83 17.35 0.11
CA THR A 75 -8.04 17.50 1.56
C THR A 75 -8.94 16.40 2.11
N ASP A 76 -10.11 16.15 1.49
CA ASP A 76 -11.01 15.09 1.91
C ASP A 76 -10.33 13.71 1.85
N LEU A 77 -9.54 13.48 0.80
CA LEU A 77 -8.78 12.23 0.66
C LEU A 77 -7.70 12.10 1.75
N ALA A 78 -6.99 13.17 2.08
CA ALA A 78 -5.99 13.18 3.14
C ALA A 78 -6.64 12.93 4.53
N ASP A 79 -7.80 13.53 4.79
CA ASP A 79 -8.56 13.34 6.03
C ASP A 79 -9.06 11.89 6.14
N TYR A 80 -9.61 11.34 5.08
CA TYR A 80 -10.02 9.93 5.04
C TYR A 80 -8.85 8.97 5.28
N ILE A 81 -7.70 9.20 4.65
CA ILE A 81 -6.51 8.37 4.86
C ILE A 81 -6.08 8.42 6.33
N LYS A 82 -6.12 9.60 6.95
CA LYS A 82 -5.77 9.77 8.35
C LYS A 82 -6.75 9.03 9.27
N GLU A 83 -8.04 9.31 9.14
CA GLU A 83 -9.08 8.81 10.04
C GLU A 83 -9.31 7.30 9.88
N VAL A 84 -9.26 6.78 8.66
CA VAL A 84 -9.59 5.37 8.40
C VAL A 84 -8.35 4.48 8.41
N HIS A 85 -7.24 4.93 7.81
CA HIS A 85 -6.07 4.07 7.63
C HIS A 85 -5.00 4.31 8.68
N HIS A 86 -4.64 5.56 8.97
CA HIS A 86 -3.58 5.84 9.93
C HIS A 86 -3.99 5.47 11.36
N GLU A 87 -5.20 5.85 11.78
CA GLU A 87 -5.74 5.51 13.10
C GLU A 87 -5.86 3.98 13.26
N TYR A 88 -6.35 3.28 12.22
CA TYR A 88 -6.41 1.82 12.23
C TYR A 88 -5.02 1.20 12.40
N ILE A 89 -4.01 1.65 11.65
CA ILE A 89 -2.65 1.12 11.77
C ILE A 89 -2.10 1.36 13.17
N GLN A 90 -2.28 2.56 13.74
CA GLN A 90 -1.80 2.90 15.08
C GLN A 90 -2.46 2.02 16.15
N GLU A 91 -3.78 1.88 16.11
CA GLU A 91 -4.52 1.07 17.07
C GLU A 91 -4.16 -0.42 16.96
N LYS A 92 -4.20 -0.97 15.75
CA LYS A 92 -3.99 -2.40 15.54
C LYS A 92 -2.54 -2.83 15.75
N SER A 93 -1.58 -1.96 15.48
CA SER A 93 -0.17 -2.24 15.74
C SER A 93 0.09 -2.49 17.24
N ILE A 94 -0.48 -1.67 18.11
CA ILE A 94 -0.36 -1.87 19.57
C ILE A 94 -0.92 -3.23 19.98
N TYR A 95 -2.08 -3.57 19.47
CA TYR A 95 -2.74 -4.84 19.77
C TYR A 95 -1.92 -6.05 19.32
N LEU A 96 -1.41 -5.98 18.08
CA LEU A 96 -0.61 -7.06 17.49
C LEU A 96 0.73 -7.24 18.21
N LEU A 97 1.39 -6.15 18.60
CA LEU A 97 2.64 -6.22 19.37
C LEU A 97 2.45 -6.95 20.73
N GLN A 98 1.38 -6.61 21.45
CA GLN A 98 1.06 -7.28 22.71
C GLN A 98 0.75 -8.76 22.50
N PHE A 99 0.07 -9.09 21.41
CA PHE A 99 -0.29 -10.46 21.08
C PHE A 99 0.93 -11.29 20.68
N LEU A 100 1.81 -10.74 19.83
CA LEU A 100 3.06 -11.38 19.42
C LEU A 100 4.00 -11.61 20.61
N ASP A 101 4.14 -10.63 21.50
CA ASP A 101 4.92 -10.80 22.72
C ASP A 101 4.39 -11.95 23.59
N LYS A 102 3.06 -12.06 23.75
CA LYS A 102 2.44 -13.18 24.44
C LYS A 102 2.68 -14.52 23.74
N LEU A 103 2.58 -14.56 22.42
CA LEU A 103 2.86 -15.78 21.63
C LEU A 103 4.31 -16.23 21.80
N CYS A 104 5.27 -15.31 21.73
CA CYS A 104 6.69 -15.61 21.97
C CYS A 104 6.92 -16.22 23.34
N ARG A 105 6.29 -15.68 24.40
CA ARG A 105 6.43 -16.21 25.76
C ARG A 105 5.84 -17.58 25.95
N VAL A 106 4.71 -17.87 25.33
CA VAL A 106 3.97 -19.13 25.54
C VAL A 106 4.44 -20.24 24.62
N HIS A 107 4.78 -19.90 23.37
CA HIS A 107 5.04 -20.88 22.32
C HIS A 107 6.45 -20.80 21.73
N GLY A 108 7.24 -19.78 22.10
CA GLY A 108 8.54 -19.52 21.46
C GLY A 108 9.57 -20.63 21.58
N GLU A 109 9.51 -21.48 22.63
CA GLU A 109 10.39 -22.66 22.73
C GLU A 109 10.15 -23.68 21.60
N ARG A 110 8.90 -23.86 21.19
CA ARG A 110 8.50 -24.80 20.13
C ARG A 110 8.44 -24.15 18.77
N HIS A 111 8.26 -22.83 18.73
CA HIS A 111 8.06 -22.01 17.56
C HIS A 111 9.04 -20.81 17.58
N PRO A 112 10.35 -21.05 17.41
CA PRO A 112 11.36 -19.97 17.47
C PRO A 112 11.19 -18.91 16.39
N GLU A 113 10.52 -19.23 15.28
CA GLU A 113 10.14 -18.27 14.24
C GLU A 113 9.31 -17.09 14.74
N LEU A 114 8.52 -17.26 15.81
CA LEU A 114 7.74 -16.22 16.43
C LEU A 114 8.59 -15.04 16.93
N PHE A 115 9.79 -15.30 17.43
CA PHE A 115 10.70 -14.23 17.83
C PHE A 115 11.12 -13.36 16.65
N LYS A 116 11.37 -14.00 15.50
CA LYS A 116 11.74 -13.26 14.27
C LYS A 116 10.57 -12.45 13.74
N ILE A 117 9.37 -13.02 13.74
CA ILE A 117 8.14 -12.32 13.34
C ILE A 117 7.90 -11.11 14.26
N ASN A 118 8.04 -11.29 15.58
CA ASN A 118 7.88 -10.20 16.54
C ASN A 118 8.91 -9.08 16.36
N GLU A 119 10.18 -9.43 16.12
CA GLU A 119 11.24 -8.45 15.81
C GLU A 119 10.90 -7.63 14.57
N LEU A 120 10.59 -8.30 13.45
CA LEU A 120 10.27 -7.65 12.18
C LEU A 120 9.03 -6.77 12.28
N PHE A 121 7.97 -7.26 12.93
CA PHE A 121 6.75 -6.49 13.10
C PHE A 121 6.94 -5.29 14.04
N THR A 122 7.76 -5.43 15.09
CA THR A 122 8.11 -4.32 15.97
C THR A 122 8.81 -3.20 15.21
N LEU A 123 9.79 -3.53 14.38
CA LEU A 123 10.49 -2.56 13.53
C LEU A 123 9.54 -1.90 12.53
N SER A 124 8.66 -2.67 11.86
CA SER A 124 7.65 -2.12 10.95
C SER A 124 6.69 -1.18 11.66
N SER A 125 6.17 -1.57 12.81
CA SER A 125 5.23 -0.75 13.58
C SER A 125 5.85 0.60 13.98
N GLN A 126 7.09 0.59 14.48
CA GLN A 126 7.80 1.82 14.84
C GLN A 126 8.03 2.74 13.64
N ASN A 127 8.51 2.18 12.53
CA ASN A 127 8.77 2.95 11.31
C ASN A 127 7.49 3.51 10.71
N LEU A 128 6.42 2.70 10.64
CA LEU A 128 5.13 3.15 10.12
C LEU A 128 4.57 4.32 10.92
N ILE A 129 4.57 4.25 12.26
CA ILE A 129 4.06 5.34 13.10
C ILE A 129 4.81 6.66 12.82
N VAL A 130 6.14 6.60 12.71
CA VAL A 130 6.95 7.78 12.39
C VAL A 130 6.63 8.31 10.98
N HIS A 131 6.50 7.40 10.02
CA HIS A 131 6.21 7.73 8.64
C HIS A 131 4.82 8.36 8.46
N LEU A 132 3.79 7.79 9.10
CA LEU A 132 2.41 8.31 9.05
C LEU A 132 2.36 9.73 9.63
N ARG A 133 3.01 9.95 10.76
CA ARG A 133 3.09 11.28 11.38
C ARG A 133 3.80 12.30 10.48
N ASP A 134 4.95 11.92 9.91
CA ASP A 134 5.69 12.78 8.97
C ASP A 134 4.84 13.16 7.75
N ALA A 135 4.04 12.22 7.21
CA ALA A 135 3.12 12.48 6.12
C ALA A 135 1.97 13.43 6.52
N GLU A 136 1.38 13.24 7.71
CA GLU A 136 0.32 14.10 8.23
C GLU A 136 0.81 15.53 8.47
N GLU A 137 1.99 15.67 9.09
CA GLU A 137 2.55 16.98 9.45
C GLU A 137 3.04 17.75 8.22
N LYS A 138 3.58 17.09 7.20
CA LYS A 138 4.18 17.75 6.04
C LYS A 138 3.30 17.73 4.82
N LEU A 139 2.94 16.53 4.33
CA LEU A 139 2.22 16.41 3.05
C LEU A 139 0.76 16.81 3.19
N PHE A 140 0.05 16.28 4.20
CA PHE A 140 -1.38 16.58 4.36
C PHE A 140 -1.60 18.03 4.77
N SER A 141 -0.74 18.61 5.59
CA SER A 141 -0.79 20.04 5.91
C SER A 141 -0.55 20.90 4.67
N TYR A 142 0.46 20.57 3.85
CA TYR A 142 0.69 21.25 2.59
C TYR A 142 -0.50 21.16 1.62
N ILE A 143 -1.11 19.97 1.51
CA ILE A 143 -2.31 19.77 0.66
C ILE A 143 -3.43 20.73 1.07
N ARG A 144 -3.77 20.79 2.37
CA ARG A 144 -4.82 21.67 2.91
C ARG A 144 -4.52 23.15 2.65
N GLU A 145 -3.29 23.56 2.89
CA GLU A 145 -2.86 24.93 2.63
C GLU A 145 -2.89 25.28 1.15
N LYS A 146 -2.46 24.36 0.28
CA LYS A 146 -2.42 24.52 -1.16
C LYS A 146 -3.81 24.67 -1.78
N GLU A 147 -4.80 23.94 -1.28
CA GLU A 147 -6.19 24.08 -1.72
C GLU A 147 -6.80 25.44 -1.31
N GLN A 148 -6.43 25.94 -0.14
CA GLN A 148 -6.88 27.28 0.32
C GLN A 148 -6.15 28.42 -0.37
N ASN A 149 -4.86 28.24 -0.64
CA ASN A 149 -4.01 29.23 -1.29
C ASN A 149 -3.14 28.55 -2.38
N PRO A 150 -3.51 28.67 -3.66
CA PRO A 150 -2.78 28.07 -4.77
C PRO A 150 -1.31 28.46 -4.88
N GLU A 151 -0.90 29.58 -4.26
CA GLU A 151 0.49 30.04 -4.27
C GLU A 151 1.36 29.39 -3.19
N THR A 152 0.77 28.58 -2.28
CA THR A 152 1.52 27.87 -1.25
C THR A 152 2.55 26.97 -1.86
N ALA A 153 3.80 27.08 -1.42
CA ALA A 153 4.89 26.20 -1.81
C ALA A 153 5.13 25.13 -0.72
N PHE A 154 5.52 23.94 -1.14
CA PHE A 154 5.99 22.93 -0.20
C PHE A 154 7.30 23.39 0.45
N GLY A 155 7.45 23.12 1.75
CA GLY A 155 8.65 23.51 2.52
C GLY A 155 9.88 22.63 2.15
N GLY A 156 10.33 22.72 0.91
CA GLY A 156 11.45 21.94 0.37
C GLY A 156 11.16 21.39 -1.02
N ASP A 157 11.86 20.32 -1.40
CA ASP A 157 11.63 19.62 -2.66
C ASP A 157 10.54 18.54 -2.47
N LEU A 158 9.36 18.80 -3.01
CA LEU A 158 8.22 17.88 -2.93
C LEU A 158 8.50 16.55 -3.64
N GLN A 159 9.20 16.59 -4.78
CA GLN A 159 9.52 15.37 -5.52
C GLN A 159 10.45 14.46 -4.71
N ALA A 160 11.52 15.03 -4.16
CA ALA A 160 12.44 14.30 -3.29
C ALA A 160 11.74 13.76 -2.02
N TYR A 161 10.77 14.52 -1.48
CA TYR A 161 9.97 14.07 -0.36
C TYR A 161 9.08 12.85 -0.72
N ILE A 162 8.40 12.89 -1.86
CA ILE A 162 7.60 11.76 -2.36
C ILE A 162 8.47 10.52 -2.60
N GLU A 163 9.65 10.69 -3.19
CA GLU A 163 10.60 9.59 -3.40
C GLU A 163 11.05 8.95 -2.07
N LYS A 164 11.27 9.77 -1.04
CA LYS A 164 11.54 9.28 0.32
C LYS A 164 10.38 8.46 0.88
N LEU A 165 9.13 8.93 0.72
CA LEU A 165 7.93 8.18 1.15
C LEU A 165 7.85 6.82 0.44
N GLN A 166 8.09 6.80 -0.87
CA GLN A 166 8.09 5.56 -1.66
C GLN A 166 9.19 4.58 -1.23
N ALA A 167 10.38 5.08 -0.87
CA ALA A 167 11.47 4.25 -0.38
C ALA A 167 11.14 3.58 0.97
N VAL A 168 10.50 4.31 1.88
CA VAL A 168 10.01 3.75 3.15
C VAL A 168 8.97 2.66 2.89
N TYR A 169 8.01 2.93 2.00
CA TYR A 169 6.99 1.96 1.63
C TYR A 169 7.61 0.67 1.06
N GLN A 170 8.62 0.79 0.19
CA GLN A 170 9.30 -0.37 -0.38
C GLN A 170 10.01 -1.20 0.71
N THR A 171 10.68 -0.54 1.65
CA THR A 171 11.34 -1.20 2.79
C THR A 171 10.34 -1.96 3.66
N GLU A 172 9.19 -1.35 3.97
CA GLU A 172 8.17 -2.01 4.78
C GLU A 172 7.51 -3.18 4.03
N LYS A 173 7.30 -3.04 2.73
CA LYS A 173 6.81 -4.14 1.88
C LYS A 173 7.74 -5.36 1.96
N GLU A 174 9.05 -5.16 1.79
CA GLU A 174 10.05 -6.24 1.88
C GLU A 174 10.05 -6.90 3.27
N ARG A 175 9.85 -6.11 4.33
CA ARG A 175 9.76 -6.63 5.70
C ARG A 175 8.50 -7.46 5.92
N PHE A 176 7.35 -7.06 5.38
CA PHE A 176 6.12 -7.85 5.43
C PHE A 176 6.21 -9.12 4.56
N GLU A 177 6.90 -9.07 3.43
CA GLU A 177 7.21 -10.26 2.62
C GLU A 177 8.08 -11.27 3.40
N GLU A 178 9.04 -10.77 4.18
CA GLU A 178 9.84 -11.62 5.07
C GLU A 178 9.00 -12.20 6.23
N ILE A 179 8.11 -11.42 6.83
CA ILE A 179 7.16 -11.93 7.84
C ILE A 179 6.29 -13.04 7.25
N ALA A 180 5.73 -12.85 6.07
CA ALA A 180 4.94 -13.87 5.39
C ALA A 180 5.76 -15.14 5.13
N ARG A 181 7.01 -15.00 4.67
CA ARG A 181 7.91 -16.13 4.44
C ARG A 181 8.22 -16.92 5.73
N VAL A 182 8.51 -16.21 6.82
CA VAL A 182 8.86 -16.84 8.11
C VAL A 182 7.65 -17.51 8.77
N SER A 183 6.44 -16.99 8.52
CA SER A 183 5.18 -17.50 9.06
C SER A 183 4.49 -18.53 8.15
N ASP A 184 5.16 -19.03 7.12
CA ASP A 184 4.56 -19.91 6.10
C ASP A 184 3.22 -19.33 5.57
N ASP A 185 3.29 -18.10 5.06
CA ASP A 185 2.16 -17.32 4.56
C ASP A 185 1.02 -17.16 5.60
N PHE A 186 1.41 -16.85 6.84
CA PHE A 186 0.51 -16.67 7.99
C PHE A 186 -0.28 -17.92 8.37
N THR A 187 0.25 -19.10 8.06
CA THR A 187 -0.34 -20.40 8.44
C THR A 187 -0.09 -20.65 9.92
N PRO A 188 -1.12 -20.93 10.74
CA PRO A 188 -0.92 -21.31 12.13
C PRO A 188 -0.13 -22.64 12.22
N PRO A 189 0.80 -22.77 13.15
CA PRO A 189 1.57 -24.00 13.36
C PRO A 189 0.72 -25.14 13.94
#